data_4a794c3b5a58d4ddf11abf3fbdb02228
#
_entry.id   4a794c3b5a58d4ddf11abf3fbdb02228
#
_cell.length_a   1.000
_cell.length_b   1.000
_cell.length_c   1.000
_cell.angle_alpha   90.00
_cell.angle_beta   90.00
_cell.angle_gamma   90.00
#
_symmetry.space_group_name_H-M   'P 1'
#
loop_
_entity.id
_entity.type
_entity.pdbx_description
1 polymer ?
#
loop_
_entity_poly.entity_id
_entity_poly.type
_entity_poly.pdbx_seq_one_letter_code
_entity_poly.pdbx_strand_id
1 'polypeptide(L)'
;MYKRNPYYAVVGFTTIFGLSFVFSRAALGRIDPFHLLALRFLFAVGLINLLRLLGIIKIERSNSLAPLVLIGLIQPILYFTLETIGIRYTSASISGMMVAVIPIFTLVFARIFLAERPNRYQLVAMFISIAGVALIGLNHGDAANVSLPGLMVLLGAAVSAAAGTVMTRRLSRSYSPVTITYAMMHMGFLAFVPLALAGLAQTGAANVVEAFFLPLLELPILSAVAYLGFGASVVGFFLLNYALAHLPSYKVGVFDTLTTLIAIAAGVIFLGERLTPMQVIGGLGIVVGVWGAQYFSKTRENG
;
A
#
# COMPACT_ATOMS: atom_id res chain seq x y z
N MET A 1 21.43 2.68 21.15
CA MET A 1 20.65 2.23 19.96
C MET A 1 21.23 2.91 18.72
N TYR A 2 21.89 2.17 17.85
CA TYR A 2 22.45 2.72 16.60
C TYR A 2 21.31 3.33 15.79
N LYS A 3 21.33 4.65 15.58
CA LYS A 3 20.38 5.33 14.67
C LYS A 3 20.74 4.88 13.24
N ARG A 4 20.18 3.76 12.80
CA ARG A 4 20.29 3.37 11.39
C ARG A 4 19.68 4.48 10.55
N ASN A 5 20.38 4.88 9.49
CA ASN A 5 19.95 5.91 8.58
C ASN A 5 18.53 5.57 8.06
N PRO A 6 17.50 6.41 8.30
CA PRO A 6 16.12 6.11 7.94
C PRO A 6 15.91 5.90 6.42
N TYR A 7 16.84 6.32 5.59
CA TYR A 7 16.79 6.07 4.14
C TYR A 7 16.95 4.59 3.78
N TYR A 8 17.64 3.77 4.59
CA TYR A 8 17.63 2.31 4.39
C TYR A 8 16.24 1.71 4.59
N ALA A 9 15.48 2.23 5.56
CA ALA A 9 14.10 1.82 5.76
C ALA A 9 13.22 2.21 4.58
N VAL A 10 13.48 3.38 3.98
CA VAL A 10 12.76 3.86 2.79
C VAL A 10 13.00 2.93 1.60
N VAL A 11 14.27 2.64 1.26
CA VAL A 11 14.60 1.70 0.17
C VAL A 11 14.03 0.32 0.45
N GLY A 12 14.10 -0.15 1.70
CA GLY A 12 13.57 -1.45 2.10
C GLY A 12 12.06 -1.56 1.87
N PHE A 13 11.25 -0.63 2.39
CA PHE A 13 9.80 -0.72 2.22
C PHE A 13 9.36 -0.52 0.78
N THR A 14 9.98 0.38 0.01
CA THR A 14 9.62 0.60 -1.39
C THR A 14 9.89 -0.63 -2.24
N THR A 15 11.00 -1.34 -1.98
CA THR A 15 11.29 -2.62 -2.65
C THR A 15 10.26 -3.68 -2.29
N ILE A 16 9.98 -3.84 -1.00
CA ILE A 16 9.01 -4.83 -0.52
C ILE A 16 7.62 -4.54 -1.07
N PHE A 17 7.17 -3.29 -1.05
CA PHE A 17 5.85 -2.92 -1.55
C PHE A 17 5.77 -3.00 -3.08
N GLY A 18 6.82 -2.62 -3.82
CA GLY A 18 6.85 -2.76 -5.27
C GLY A 18 6.65 -4.22 -5.71
N LEU A 19 7.34 -5.15 -5.07
CA LEU A 19 7.18 -6.58 -5.34
C LEU A 19 5.83 -7.13 -4.87
N SER A 20 5.20 -6.55 -3.84
CA SER A 20 3.93 -7.05 -3.31
C SER A 20 2.79 -7.04 -4.34
N PHE A 21 2.83 -6.15 -5.33
CA PHE A 21 1.84 -6.11 -6.42
C PHE A 21 1.85 -7.37 -7.26
N VAL A 22 3.02 -7.92 -7.55
CA VAL A 22 3.18 -9.18 -8.30
C VAL A 22 2.61 -10.34 -7.51
N PHE A 23 2.97 -10.47 -6.23
CA PHE A 23 2.45 -11.53 -5.37
C PHE A 23 0.93 -11.43 -5.18
N SER A 24 0.41 -10.22 -4.98
CA SER A 24 -1.04 -10.00 -4.89
C SER A 24 -1.74 -10.40 -6.19
N ARG A 25 -1.22 -9.96 -7.35
CA ARG A 25 -1.83 -10.27 -8.66
C ARG A 25 -1.81 -11.78 -8.94
N ALA A 26 -0.70 -12.45 -8.66
CA ALA A 26 -0.55 -13.89 -8.84
C ALA A 26 -1.56 -14.70 -7.98
N ALA A 27 -1.76 -14.28 -6.73
CA ALA A 27 -2.71 -14.94 -5.83
C ALA A 27 -4.17 -14.65 -6.22
N LEU A 28 -4.49 -13.40 -6.63
CA LEU A 28 -5.86 -12.98 -7.01
C LEU A 28 -6.40 -13.66 -8.28
N GLY A 29 -5.54 -14.32 -9.07
CA GLY A 29 -5.96 -15.19 -10.14
C GLY A 29 -6.53 -16.53 -9.66
N ARG A 30 -6.37 -16.89 -8.38
CA ARG A 30 -6.68 -18.22 -7.81
C ARG A 30 -7.62 -18.18 -6.61
N ILE A 31 -7.59 -17.11 -5.81
CA ILE A 31 -8.42 -16.97 -4.60
C ILE A 31 -9.14 -15.64 -4.56
N ASP A 32 -10.19 -15.56 -3.74
CA ASP A 32 -10.97 -14.35 -3.55
C ASP A 32 -10.15 -13.24 -2.84
N PRO A 33 -10.37 -11.95 -3.17
CA PRO A 33 -9.68 -10.84 -2.53
C PRO A 33 -9.73 -10.82 -1.01
N PHE A 34 -10.90 -11.05 -0.42
CA PHE A 34 -11.04 -11.03 1.04
C PHE A 34 -10.41 -12.25 1.69
N HIS A 35 -10.39 -13.38 0.99
CA HIS A 35 -9.69 -14.58 1.45
C HIS A 35 -8.16 -14.34 1.43
N LEU A 36 -7.62 -13.72 0.37
CA LEU A 36 -6.20 -13.34 0.33
C LEU A 36 -5.84 -12.39 1.47
N LEU A 37 -6.66 -11.38 1.74
CA LEU A 37 -6.43 -10.44 2.84
C LEU A 37 -6.51 -11.13 4.20
N ALA A 38 -7.45 -12.04 4.40
CA ALA A 38 -7.57 -12.80 5.63
C ALA A 38 -6.32 -13.63 5.92
N LEU A 39 -5.84 -14.41 4.95
CA LEU A 39 -4.61 -15.19 5.07
C LEU A 39 -3.38 -14.29 5.28
N ARG A 40 -3.27 -13.18 4.54
CA ARG A 40 -2.22 -12.19 4.70
C ARG A 40 -2.14 -11.65 6.13
N PHE A 41 -3.26 -11.22 6.71
CA PHE A 41 -3.27 -10.66 8.06
C PHE A 41 -3.19 -11.71 9.15
N LEU A 42 -3.65 -12.95 8.90
CA LEU A 42 -3.41 -14.08 9.80
C LEU A 42 -1.90 -14.36 9.95
N PHE A 43 -1.17 -14.43 8.83
CA PHE A 43 0.29 -14.61 8.85
C PHE A 43 0.99 -13.41 9.51
N ALA A 44 0.54 -12.19 9.22
CA ALA A 44 1.10 -10.98 9.82
C ALA A 44 0.92 -10.95 11.35
N VAL A 45 -0.28 -11.27 11.85
CA VAL A 45 -0.57 -11.35 13.29
C VAL A 45 0.20 -12.50 13.95
N GLY A 46 0.30 -13.64 13.28
CA GLY A 46 1.10 -14.77 13.75
C GLY A 46 2.56 -14.35 13.97
N LEU A 47 3.20 -13.75 12.97
CA LEU A 47 4.60 -13.31 13.06
C LEU A 47 4.79 -12.22 14.12
N ILE A 48 3.96 -11.17 14.12
CA ILE A 48 4.18 -10.04 15.04
C ILE A 48 3.97 -10.44 16.51
N ASN A 49 3.03 -11.37 16.79
CA ASN A 49 2.85 -11.92 18.12
C ASN A 49 3.99 -12.87 18.51
N LEU A 50 4.51 -13.67 17.57
CA LEU A 50 5.70 -14.50 17.82
C LEU A 50 6.90 -13.63 18.19
N LEU A 51 7.17 -12.54 17.44
CA LEU A 51 8.26 -11.60 17.76
C LEU A 51 8.07 -10.95 19.14
N ARG A 52 6.83 -10.65 19.53
CA ARG A 52 6.51 -10.14 20.87
C ARG A 52 6.75 -11.19 21.96
N LEU A 53 6.31 -12.43 21.77
CA LEU A 53 6.51 -13.53 22.73
C LEU A 53 7.99 -13.85 22.93
N LEU A 54 8.79 -13.79 21.86
CA LEU A 54 10.26 -13.95 21.92
C LEU A 54 10.98 -12.73 22.52
N GLY A 55 10.26 -11.69 22.93
CA GLY A 55 10.84 -10.48 23.51
C GLY A 55 11.62 -9.60 22.53
N ILE A 56 11.55 -9.90 21.20
CA ILE A 56 12.27 -9.14 20.16
C ILE A 56 11.67 -7.74 19.99
N ILE A 57 10.34 -7.65 20.11
CA ILE A 57 9.61 -6.37 20.06
C ILE A 57 8.86 -6.12 21.37
N LYS A 58 8.80 -4.83 21.74
CA LYS A 58 8.03 -4.38 22.91
C LYS A 58 6.94 -3.46 22.45
N ILE A 59 5.70 -3.73 22.90
CA ILE A 59 4.55 -2.89 22.63
C ILE A 59 4.36 -1.95 23.80
N GLU A 60 4.38 -0.66 23.55
CA GLU A 60 4.15 0.35 24.57
C GLU A 60 2.66 0.36 24.96
N ARG A 61 2.40 0.43 26.28
CA ARG A 61 1.02 0.66 26.76
C ARG A 61 0.56 2.04 26.33
N SER A 62 -0.56 2.09 25.67
CA SER A 62 -1.20 3.33 25.22
C SER A 62 -2.29 3.77 26.18
N ASN A 63 -2.35 5.08 26.46
CA ASN A 63 -3.42 5.69 27.23
C ASN A 63 -4.73 5.81 26.43
N SER A 64 -4.67 5.70 25.10
CA SER A 64 -5.84 5.76 24.23
C SER A 64 -5.66 4.80 23.04
N LEU A 65 -6.66 3.98 22.80
CA LEU A 65 -6.71 3.07 21.65
C LEU A 65 -7.39 3.71 20.42
N ALA A 66 -8.20 4.75 20.62
CA ALA A 66 -9.01 5.35 19.56
C ALA A 66 -8.18 5.79 18.34
N PRO A 67 -7.01 6.46 18.47
CA PRO A 67 -6.20 6.81 17.32
C PRO A 67 -5.61 5.60 16.59
N LEU A 68 -5.30 4.51 17.32
CA LEU A 68 -4.81 3.26 16.74
C LEU A 68 -5.90 2.49 16.01
N VAL A 69 -7.14 2.53 16.51
CA VAL A 69 -8.30 1.99 15.81
C VAL A 69 -8.58 2.78 14.55
N LEU A 70 -8.55 4.11 14.61
CA LEU A 70 -8.79 4.97 13.45
C LEU A 70 -7.76 4.74 12.33
N ILE A 71 -6.46 4.64 12.66
CA ILE A 71 -5.46 4.31 11.64
C ILE A 71 -5.70 2.91 11.08
N GLY A 72 -6.12 1.94 11.88
CA GLY A 72 -6.46 0.59 11.44
C GLY A 72 -7.65 0.55 10.49
N LEU A 73 -8.65 1.41 10.67
CA LEU A 73 -9.79 1.55 9.75
C LEU A 73 -9.37 2.14 8.40
N ILE A 74 -8.52 3.17 8.41
CA ILE A 74 -8.02 3.81 7.20
C ILE A 74 -7.01 2.89 6.51
N GLN A 75 -6.07 2.37 7.28
CA GLN A 75 -5.00 1.52 6.82
C GLN A 75 -4.67 0.51 7.92
N PRO A 76 -5.03 -0.78 7.82
CA PRO A 76 -5.15 -1.55 6.58
C PRO A 76 -6.56 -1.73 5.99
N ILE A 77 -7.65 -1.49 6.72
CA ILE A 77 -8.95 -2.01 6.27
C ILE A 77 -9.38 -1.36 4.95
N LEU A 78 -9.59 -0.05 4.93
CA LEU A 78 -10.05 0.65 3.71
C LEU A 78 -9.03 0.54 2.57
N TYR A 79 -7.76 0.81 2.86
CA TYR A 79 -6.69 0.79 1.87
C TYR A 79 -6.59 -0.57 1.17
N PHE A 80 -6.40 -1.67 1.93
CA PHE A 80 -6.20 -2.99 1.31
C PHE A 80 -7.45 -3.54 0.66
N THR A 81 -8.64 -3.20 1.15
CA THR A 81 -9.88 -3.53 0.45
C THR A 81 -9.88 -2.94 -0.96
N LEU A 82 -9.63 -1.63 -1.06
CA LEU A 82 -9.62 -0.93 -2.33
C LEU A 82 -8.45 -1.37 -3.22
N GLU A 83 -7.23 -1.47 -2.66
CA GLU A 83 -6.05 -1.92 -3.40
C GLU A 83 -6.26 -3.32 -3.99
N THR A 84 -6.67 -4.29 -3.17
CA THR A 84 -6.79 -5.69 -3.59
C THR A 84 -7.89 -5.88 -4.64
N ILE A 85 -9.03 -5.20 -4.48
CA ILE A 85 -10.09 -5.16 -5.49
C ILE A 85 -9.56 -4.51 -6.77
N GLY A 86 -8.86 -3.39 -6.65
CA GLY A 86 -8.29 -2.67 -7.79
C GLY A 86 -7.28 -3.52 -8.58
N ILE A 87 -6.36 -4.22 -7.90
CA ILE A 87 -5.39 -5.15 -8.51
C ILE A 87 -6.10 -6.27 -9.27
N ARG A 88 -7.22 -6.79 -8.74
CA ARG A 88 -7.98 -7.84 -9.41
C ARG A 88 -8.50 -7.39 -10.78
N TYR A 89 -8.90 -6.13 -10.91
CA TYR A 89 -9.48 -5.53 -12.13
C TYR A 89 -8.47 -4.77 -13.00
N THR A 90 -7.17 -4.80 -12.64
CA THR A 90 -6.09 -4.18 -13.40
C THR A 90 -4.90 -5.13 -13.52
N SER A 91 -3.69 -4.60 -13.67
CA SER A 91 -2.44 -5.37 -13.63
C SER A 91 -1.56 -4.94 -12.45
N ALA A 92 -0.51 -5.71 -12.15
CA ALA A 92 0.46 -5.35 -11.12
C ALA A 92 1.19 -4.04 -11.47
N SER A 93 1.60 -3.88 -12.74
CA SER A 93 2.26 -2.67 -13.24
C SER A 93 1.36 -1.44 -13.12
N ILE A 94 0.11 -1.53 -13.54
CA ILE A 94 -0.85 -0.42 -13.46
C ILE A 94 -1.16 -0.06 -12.01
N SER A 95 -1.36 -1.06 -11.16
CA SER A 95 -1.59 -0.83 -9.72
C SER A 95 -0.40 -0.13 -9.07
N GLY A 96 0.83 -0.53 -9.42
CA GLY A 96 2.06 0.14 -8.99
C GLY A 96 2.18 1.58 -9.51
N MET A 97 1.75 1.86 -10.76
CA MET A 97 1.69 3.23 -11.28
C MET A 97 0.73 4.11 -10.47
N MET A 98 -0.39 3.55 -10.00
CA MET A 98 -1.37 4.27 -9.19
C MET A 98 -0.83 4.65 -7.79
N VAL A 99 0.13 3.90 -7.24
CA VAL A 99 0.81 4.27 -5.99
C VAL A 99 1.54 5.62 -6.13
N ALA A 100 2.11 5.92 -7.29
CA ALA A 100 2.79 7.19 -7.53
C ALA A 100 1.86 8.42 -7.40
N VAL A 101 0.53 8.23 -7.39
CA VAL A 101 -0.44 9.31 -7.19
C VAL A 101 -0.63 9.66 -5.70
N ILE A 102 -0.24 8.77 -4.78
CA ILE A 102 -0.39 8.95 -3.32
C ILE A 102 0.21 10.28 -2.82
N PRO A 103 1.43 10.70 -3.22
CA PRO A 103 2.00 11.96 -2.78
C PRO A 103 1.17 13.20 -3.15
N ILE A 104 0.41 13.15 -4.25
CA ILE A 104 -0.48 14.23 -4.66
C ILE A 104 -1.59 14.42 -3.63
N PHE A 105 -2.27 13.32 -3.26
CA PHE A 105 -3.28 13.37 -2.21
C PHE A 105 -2.69 13.71 -0.84
N THR A 106 -1.46 13.26 -0.57
CA THR A 106 -0.74 13.63 0.66
C THR A 106 -0.53 15.13 0.74
N LEU A 107 -0.16 15.81 -0.35
CA LEU A 107 -0.05 17.29 -0.41
C LEU A 107 -1.41 17.96 -0.20
N VAL A 108 -2.49 17.42 -0.77
CA VAL A 108 -3.86 17.93 -0.57
C VAL A 108 -4.24 17.85 0.91
N PHE A 109 -4.02 16.70 1.54
CA PHE A 109 -4.31 16.52 2.96
C PHE A 109 -3.41 17.38 3.86
N ALA A 110 -2.13 17.52 3.53
CA ALA A 110 -1.23 18.42 4.24
C ALA A 110 -1.72 19.87 4.18
N ARG A 111 -2.26 20.31 3.04
CA ARG A 111 -2.90 21.64 2.94
C ARG A 111 -4.12 21.77 3.86
N ILE A 112 -5.00 20.77 3.87
CA ILE A 112 -6.26 20.83 4.65
C ILE A 112 -5.96 20.78 6.15
N PHE A 113 -5.06 19.90 6.59
CA PHE A 113 -4.82 19.62 8.00
C PHE A 113 -3.64 20.40 8.59
N LEU A 114 -2.71 20.88 7.75
CA LEU A 114 -1.50 21.60 8.16
C LEU A 114 -1.47 23.06 7.66
N ALA A 115 -2.54 23.53 6.98
CA ALA A 115 -2.67 24.87 6.40
C ALA A 115 -1.55 25.25 5.39
N GLU A 116 -0.86 24.28 4.82
CA GLU A 116 0.16 24.49 3.79
C GLU A 116 -0.49 24.87 2.46
N ARG A 117 0.03 25.89 1.75
CA ARG A 117 -0.52 26.31 0.45
C ARG A 117 0.39 25.81 -0.68
N PRO A 118 -0.09 24.91 -1.59
CA PRO A 118 0.67 24.54 -2.77
C PRO A 118 0.92 25.77 -3.66
N ASN A 119 2.07 25.82 -4.29
CA ASN A 119 2.37 26.86 -5.27
C ASN A 119 1.82 26.49 -6.66
N ARG A 120 1.80 27.47 -7.60
CA ARG A 120 1.28 27.28 -8.96
C ARG A 120 1.98 26.14 -9.73
N TYR A 121 3.28 25.92 -9.50
CA TYR A 121 4.05 24.86 -10.17
C TYR A 121 3.69 23.47 -9.66
N GLN A 122 3.40 23.36 -8.36
CA GLN A 122 2.87 22.12 -7.79
C GLN A 122 1.50 21.78 -8.37
N LEU A 123 0.63 22.78 -8.56
CA LEU A 123 -0.68 22.55 -9.19
C LEU A 123 -0.53 22.05 -10.62
N VAL A 124 0.35 22.65 -11.44
CA VAL A 124 0.64 22.18 -12.80
C VAL A 124 1.15 20.74 -12.78
N ALA A 125 2.09 20.44 -11.90
CA ALA A 125 2.64 19.07 -11.74
C ALA A 125 1.57 18.05 -11.34
N MET A 126 0.62 18.43 -10.46
CA MET A 126 -0.53 17.60 -10.11
C MET A 126 -1.45 17.34 -11.32
N PHE A 127 -1.71 18.35 -12.15
CA PHE A 127 -2.50 18.19 -13.39
C PHE A 127 -1.83 17.22 -14.37
N ILE A 128 -0.50 17.29 -14.51
CA ILE A 128 0.27 16.35 -15.36
C ILE A 128 0.06 14.90 -14.86
N SER A 129 0.14 14.66 -13.54
CA SER A 129 -0.11 13.32 -12.99
C SER A 129 -1.54 12.85 -13.22
N ILE A 130 -2.54 13.72 -13.03
CA ILE A 130 -3.96 13.37 -13.26
C ILE A 130 -4.19 13.05 -14.74
N ALA A 131 -3.60 13.83 -15.65
CA ALA A 131 -3.65 13.55 -17.08
C ALA A 131 -3.01 12.20 -17.44
N GLY A 132 -1.89 11.85 -16.77
CA GLY A 132 -1.26 10.53 -16.89
C GLY A 132 -2.19 9.39 -16.48
N VAL A 133 -2.91 9.52 -15.37
CA VAL A 133 -3.94 8.53 -14.94
C VAL A 133 -5.05 8.43 -15.97
N ALA A 134 -5.54 9.56 -16.48
CA ALA A 134 -6.58 9.58 -17.52
C ALA A 134 -6.12 8.87 -18.81
N LEU A 135 -4.87 9.09 -19.25
CA LEU A 135 -4.30 8.40 -20.41
C LEU A 135 -4.26 6.87 -20.23
N ILE A 136 -3.92 6.39 -19.04
CA ILE A 136 -3.97 4.96 -18.73
C ILE A 136 -5.41 4.43 -18.83
N GLY A 137 -6.38 5.19 -18.31
CA GLY A 137 -7.78 4.80 -18.30
C GLY A 137 -8.49 4.85 -19.65
N LEU A 138 -8.03 5.72 -20.55
CA LEU A 138 -8.61 5.84 -21.90
C LEU A 138 -8.14 4.74 -22.85
N ASN A 139 -7.11 4.01 -22.53
CA ASN A 139 -6.55 2.96 -23.39
C ASN A 139 -7.28 1.63 -23.17
N HIS A 140 -8.29 1.36 -23.98
CA HIS A 140 -9.12 0.15 -23.97
C HIS A 140 -8.57 -0.96 -24.88
N GLY A 141 -7.25 -1.01 -25.15
CA GLY A 141 -6.64 -2.01 -26.01
C GLY A 141 -6.64 -3.42 -25.40
N ASP A 142 -6.78 -4.45 -26.23
CA ASP A 142 -6.89 -5.88 -25.88
C ASP A 142 -5.68 -6.45 -25.10
N ALA A 143 -4.58 -5.72 -25.00
CA ALA A 143 -3.37 -6.19 -24.35
C ALA A 143 -3.30 -5.94 -22.83
N ALA A 144 -4.23 -5.18 -22.25
CA ALA A 144 -4.25 -4.94 -20.82
C ALA A 144 -5.70 -4.94 -20.30
N ASN A 145 -6.02 -5.93 -19.47
CA ASN A 145 -7.29 -6.01 -18.72
C ASN A 145 -7.40 -4.87 -17.70
N VAL A 146 -7.39 -3.62 -18.17
CA VAL A 146 -7.53 -2.42 -17.33
C VAL A 146 -8.97 -1.95 -17.41
N SER A 147 -9.73 -2.14 -16.34
CA SER A 147 -11.07 -1.62 -16.24
C SER A 147 -11.08 -0.22 -15.62
N LEU A 148 -11.90 0.69 -16.16
CA LEU A 148 -12.08 2.01 -15.57
C LEU A 148 -12.55 1.93 -14.10
N PRO A 149 -13.51 1.06 -13.72
CA PRO A 149 -13.85 0.83 -12.33
C PRO A 149 -12.65 0.42 -11.48
N GLY A 150 -11.76 -0.46 -11.97
CA GLY A 150 -10.55 -0.86 -11.27
C GLY A 150 -9.61 0.32 -10.98
N LEU A 151 -9.43 1.22 -11.95
CA LEU A 151 -8.64 2.45 -11.77
C LEU A 151 -9.27 3.39 -10.74
N MET A 152 -10.59 3.56 -10.75
CA MET A 152 -11.28 4.40 -9.77
C MET A 152 -11.16 3.85 -8.35
N VAL A 153 -11.22 2.52 -8.21
CA VAL A 153 -10.99 1.85 -6.92
C VAL A 153 -9.54 2.05 -6.45
N LEU A 154 -8.55 1.96 -7.35
CA LEU A 154 -7.14 2.24 -7.02
C LEU A 154 -6.90 3.71 -6.66
N LEU A 155 -7.60 4.65 -7.29
CA LEU A 155 -7.57 6.05 -6.85
C LEU A 155 -8.09 6.21 -5.41
N GLY A 156 -9.19 5.52 -5.08
CA GLY A 156 -9.69 5.45 -3.70
C GLY A 156 -8.66 4.88 -2.73
N ALA A 157 -7.92 3.83 -3.14
CA ALA A 157 -6.82 3.27 -2.37
C ALA A 157 -5.71 4.32 -2.16
N ALA A 158 -5.33 5.07 -3.21
CA ALA A 158 -4.31 6.13 -3.11
C ALA A 158 -4.74 7.25 -2.14
N VAL A 159 -6.02 7.65 -2.15
CA VAL A 159 -6.58 8.61 -1.19
C VAL A 159 -6.48 8.07 0.24
N SER A 160 -6.87 6.80 0.46
CA SER A 160 -6.78 6.16 1.76
C SER A 160 -5.33 6.05 2.26
N ALA A 161 -4.40 5.66 1.38
CA ALA A 161 -2.98 5.61 1.70
C ALA A 161 -2.40 6.96 2.10
N ALA A 162 -2.77 8.03 1.37
CA ALA A 162 -2.35 9.39 1.68
C ALA A 162 -2.88 9.85 3.05
N ALA A 163 -4.14 9.58 3.36
CA ALA A 163 -4.72 9.85 4.67
C ALA A 163 -3.99 9.07 5.78
N GLY A 164 -3.72 7.78 5.54
CA GLY A 164 -2.96 6.92 6.43
C GLY A 164 -1.53 7.45 6.67
N THR A 165 -0.84 7.90 5.63
CA THR A 165 0.51 8.48 5.72
C THR A 165 0.54 9.72 6.62
N VAL A 166 -0.38 10.68 6.41
CA VAL A 166 -0.49 11.90 7.22
C VAL A 166 -0.83 11.54 8.67
N MET A 167 -1.76 10.62 8.86
CA MET A 167 -2.17 10.17 10.19
C MET A 167 -1.04 9.43 10.91
N THR A 168 -0.34 8.50 10.25
CA THR A 168 0.82 7.79 10.82
C THR A 168 1.91 8.78 11.24
N ARG A 169 2.20 9.79 10.41
CA ARG A 169 3.15 10.85 10.76
C ARG A 169 2.74 11.59 12.05
N ARG A 170 1.45 11.86 12.22
CA ARG A 170 0.93 12.48 13.44
C ARG A 170 1.03 11.54 14.65
N LEU A 171 0.65 10.27 14.47
CA LEU A 171 0.68 9.26 15.53
C LEU A 171 2.11 8.93 15.99
N SER A 172 3.10 9.00 15.10
CA SER A 172 4.51 8.74 15.41
C SER A 172 5.13 9.72 16.43
N ARG A 173 4.39 10.77 16.83
CA ARG A 173 4.77 11.64 17.94
C ARG A 173 4.45 11.04 19.31
N SER A 174 3.48 10.13 19.37
CA SER A 174 2.95 9.56 20.62
C SER A 174 3.07 8.04 20.69
N TYR A 175 3.30 7.38 19.58
CA TYR A 175 3.37 5.91 19.47
C TYR A 175 4.61 5.49 18.69
N SER A 176 5.26 4.42 19.16
CA SER A 176 6.38 3.85 18.41
C SER A 176 5.92 3.20 17.08
N PRO A 177 6.80 3.13 16.08
CA PRO A 177 6.51 2.45 14.81
C PRO A 177 6.04 1.02 14.99
N VAL A 178 6.59 0.31 15.97
CA VAL A 178 6.21 -1.07 16.31
C VAL A 178 4.78 -1.11 16.81
N THR A 179 4.37 -0.19 17.70
CA THR A 179 3.02 -0.13 18.27
C THR A 179 1.98 0.16 17.18
N ILE A 180 2.28 1.11 16.27
CA ILE A 180 1.40 1.43 15.15
C ILE A 180 1.26 0.20 14.24
N THR A 181 2.36 -0.45 13.85
CA THR A 181 2.34 -1.65 13.00
C THR A 181 1.56 -2.78 13.68
N TYR A 182 1.80 -3.01 14.98
CA TYR A 182 1.07 -4.02 15.76
C TYR A 182 -0.45 -3.80 15.71
N ALA A 183 -0.90 -2.58 15.95
CA ALA A 183 -2.32 -2.22 15.90
C ALA A 183 -2.90 -2.44 14.48
N MET A 184 -2.19 -2.00 13.44
CA MET A 184 -2.63 -2.19 12.05
C MET A 184 -2.79 -3.67 11.68
N MET A 185 -1.85 -4.54 12.08
CA MET A 185 -1.95 -5.98 11.78
C MET A 185 -3.16 -6.61 12.48
N HIS A 186 -3.40 -6.27 13.75
CA HIS A 186 -4.56 -6.80 14.48
C HIS A 186 -5.89 -6.28 13.94
N MET A 187 -5.97 -5.02 13.53
CA MET A 187 -7.18 -4.46 12.92
C MET A 187 -7.49 -5.14 11.58
N GLY A 188 -6.48 -5.39 10.74
CA GLY A 188 -6.65 -6.15 9.50
C GLY A 188 -7.12 -7.58 9.76
N PHE A 189 -6.53 -8.28 10.71
CA PHE A 189 -6.94 -9.63 11.12
C PHE A 189 -8.40 -9.66 11.59
N LEU A 190 -8.77 -8.77 12.51
CA LEU A 190 -10.12 -8.70 13.05
C LEU A 190 -11.19 -8.35 12.01
N ALA A 191 -10.83 -7.63 10.95
CA ALA A 191 -11.75 -7.30 9.88
C ALA A 191 -11.84 -8.41 8.83
N PHE A 192 -10.71 -8.88 8.32
CA PHE A 192 -10.71 -9.73 7.11
C PHE A 192 -10.92 -11.20 7.41
N VAL A 193 -10.46 -11.73 8.55
CA VAL A 193 -10.65 -13.17 8.85
C VAL A 193 -12.13 -13.51 9.04
N PRO A 194 -12.91 -12.78 9.87
CA PRO A 194 -14.34 -13.07 9.98
C PRO A 194 -15.09 -12.87 8.64
N LEU A 195 -14.70 -11.86 7.85
CA LEU A 195 -15.33 -11.59 6.56
C LEU A 195 -15.09 -12.74 5.56
N ALA A 196 -13.87 -13.26 5.49
CA ALA A 196 -13.55 -14.39 4.63
C ALA A 196 -14.25 -15.68 5.07
N LEU A 197 -14.28 -15.96 6.38
CA LEU A 197 -14.99 -17.13 6.91
C LEU A 197 -16.50 -17.04 6.64
N ALA A 198 -17.09 -15.86 6.79
CA ALA A 198 -18.50 -15.64 6.46
C ALA A 198 -18.78 -15.84 4.95
N GLY A 199 -17.87 -15.34 4.09
CA GLY A 199 -17.96 -15.58 2.64
C GLY A 199 -17.88 -17.05 2.28
N LEU A 200 -16.93 -17.79 2.86
CA LEU A 200 -16.79 -19.23 2.65
C LEU A 200 -18.01 -20.02 3.16
N ALA A 201 -18.60 -19.64 4.28
CA ALA A 201 -19.82 -20.27 4.78
C ALA A 201 -21.00 -20.11 3.81
N GLN A 202 -21.09 -18.98 3.10
CA GLN A 202 -22.13 -18.75 2.10
C GLN A 202 -21.94 -19.58 0.82
N THR A 203 -20.74 -20.08 0.52
CA THR A 203 -20.50 -20.97 -0.63
C THR A 203 -21.00 -22.40 -0.39
N GLY A 204 -21.49 -22.73 0.80
CA GLY A 204 -21.94 -24.08 1.16
C GLY A 204 -20.79 -25.06 1.44
N ALA A 205 -19.59 -24.57 1.76
CA ALA A 205 -18.47 -25.42 2.11
C ALA A 205 -18.80 -26.32 3.32
N ALA A 206 -18.61 -27.62 3.18
CA ALA A 206 -18.92 -28.61 4.22
C ALA A 206 -18.07 -28.38 5.49
N ASN A 207 -16.83 -27.92 5.31
CA ASN A 207 -15.92 -27.50 6.38
C ASN A 207 -15.28 -26.17 6.03
N VAL A 208 -15.77 -25.08 6.64
CA VAL A 208 -15.30 -23.71 6.38
C VAL A 208 -13.83 -23.52 6.78
N VAL A 209 -13.39 -24.18 7.86
CA VAL A 209 -12.00 -24.09 8.33
C VAL A 209 -11.05 -24.77 7.35
N GLU A 210 -11.41 -25.93 6.86
CA GLU A 210 -10.64 -26.65 5.84
C GLU A 210 -10.57 -25.82 4.54
N ALA A 211 -11.71 -25.32 4.06
CA ALA A 211 -11.79 -24.47 2.87
C ALA A 211 -10.95 -23.19 3.03
N PHE A 212 -10.83 -22.64 4.24
CA PHE A 212 -10.03 -21.47 4.52
C PHE A 212 -8.52 -21.73 4.37
N PHE A 213 -8.02 -22.89 4.78
CA PHE A 213 -6.59 -23.22 4.72
C PHE A 213 -6.20 -23.99 3.46
N LEU A 214 -7.16 -24.59 2.74
CA LEU A 214 -6.91 -25.39 1.54
C LEU A 214 -6.02 -24.69 0.48
N PRO A 215 -6.20 -23.38 0.17
CA PRO A 215 -5.35 -22.71 -0.82
C PRO A 215 -3.87 -22.65 -0.43
N LEU A 216 -3.52 -22.75 0.85
CA LEU A 216 -2.13 -22.75 1.31
C LEU A 216 -1.37 -24.02 0.93
N LEU A 217 -2.04 -25.08 0.48
CA LEU A 217 -1.39 -26.27 -0.06
C LEU A 217 -0.78 -26.01 -1.45
N GLU A 218 -1.22 -24.96 -2.14
CA GLU A 218 -0.62 -24.52 -3.39
C GLU A 218 0.61 -23.63 -3.10
N LEU A 219 1.79 -24.09 -3.51
CA LEU A 219 3.05 -23.35 -3.29
C LEU A 219 3.01 -21.90 -3.78
N PRO A 220 2.41 -21.56 -4.95
CA PRO A 220 2.29 -20.18 -5.39
C PRO A 220 1.45 -19.31 -4.44
N ILE A 221 0.37 -19.84 -3.87
CA ILE A 221 -0.46 -19.12 -2.90
C ILE A 221 0.26 -18.98 -1.57
N LEU A 222 0.85 -20.08 -1.07
CA LEU A 222 1.61 -20.04 0.17
C LEU A 222 2.76 -19.02 0.12
N SER A 223 3.52 -19.01 -0.99
CA SER A 223 4.62 -18.06 -1.17
C SER A 223 4.12 -16.61 -1.24
N ALA A 224 3.00 -16.36 -1.93
CA ALA A 224 2.38 -15.04 -1.99
C ALA A 224 1.89 -14.59 -0.61
N VAL A 225 1.15 -15.43 0.11
CA VAL A 225 0.63 -15.13 1.45
C VAL A 225 1.78 -14.90 2.45
N ALA A 226 2.83 -15.72 2.40
CA ALA A 226 4.01 -15.56 3.26
C ALA A 226 4.73 -14.24 2.96
N TYR A 227 4.95 -13.92 1.68
CA TYR A 227 5.55 -12.63 1.29
C TYR A 227 4.68 -11.44 1.71
N LEU A 228 3.38 -11.49 1.43
CA LEU A 228 2.45 -10.41 1.76
C LEU A 228 2.26 -10.27 3.28
N GLY A 229 2.16 -11.37 4.02
CA GLY A 229 1.97 -11.37 5.46
C GLY A 229 3.24 -10.97 6.21
N PHE A 230 4.33 -11.68 6.01
CA PHE A 230 5.58 -11.45 6.74
C PHE A 230 6.35 -10.26 6.16
N GLY A 231 6.60 -10.26 4.85
CA GLY A 231 7.38 -9.25 4.17
C GLY A 231 6.66 -7.92 4.11
N ALA A 232 5.57 -7.83 3.37
CA ALA A 232 4.90 -6.56 3.13
C ALA A 232 4.15 -6.03 4.36
N SER A 233 3.38 -6.89 5.06
CA SER A 233 2.57 -6.42 6.19
C SER A 233 3.39 -6.15 7.45
N VAL A 234 4.29 -7.04 7.87
CA VAL A 234 5.06 -6.80 9.10
C VAL A 234 6.29 -5.96 8.81
N VAL A 235 7.21 -6.44 7.97
CA VAL A 235 8.49 -5.75 7.73
C VAL A 235 8.29 -4.46 6.95
N GLY A 236 7.53 -4.48 5.85
CA GLY A 236 7.29 -3.31 5.01
C GLY A 236 6.61 -2.17 5.77
N PHE A 237 5.52 -2.45 6.50
CA PHE A 237 4.84 -1.42 7.30
C PHE A 237 5.67 -0.95 8.49
N PHE A 238 6.43 -1.83 9.14
CA PHE A 238 7.38 -1.39 10.17
C PHE A 238 8.40 -0.40 9.60
N LEU A 239 9.01 -0.71 8.45
CA LEU A 239 9.98 0.17 7.80
C LEU A 239 9.35 1.50 7.35
N LEU A 240 8.13 1.48 6.79
CA LEU A 240 7.38 2.69 6.44
C LEU A 240 7.08 3.54 7.67
N ASN A 241 6.55 2.95 8.73
CA ASN A 241 6.22 3.65 9.98
C ASN A 241 7.49 4.20 10.64
N TYR A 242 8.61 3.46 10.58
CA TYR A 242 9.91 3.92 11.04
C TYR A 242 10.41 5.12 10.21
N ALA A 243 10.31 5.06 8.89
CA ALA A 243 10.67 6.16 8.01
C ALA A 243 9.83 7.42 8.31
N LEU A 244 8.51 7.27 8.44
CA LEU A 244 7.58 8.36 8.77
C LEU A 244 7.80 8.93 10.19
N ALA A 245 8.32 8.15 11.12
CA ALA A 245 8.70 8.66 12.45
C ALA A 245 9.93 9.59 12.39
N HIS A 246 10.87 9.35 11.47
CA HIS A 246 12.16 10.03 11.41
C HIS A 246 12.29 11.03 10.25
N LEU A 247 11.50 10.89 9.18
CA LEU A 247 11.55 11.75 8.00
C LEU A 247 10.21 12.45 7.80
N PRO A 248 10.20 13.67 7.24
CA PRO A 248 8.98 14.31 6.78
C PRO A 248 8.26 13.45 5.73
N SER A 249 6.93 13.46 5.74
CA SER A 249 6.11 12.64 4.83
C SER A 249 6.39 12.90 3.36
N TYR A 250 6.68 14.16 2.98
CA TYR A 250 7.04 14.50 1.60
C TYR A 250 8.36 13.85 1.15
N LYS A 251 9.35 13.71 2.05
CA LYS A 251 10.60 13.00 1.71
C LYS A 251 10.38 11.51 1.51
N VAL A 252 9.52 10.90 2.34
CA VAL A 252 9.14 9.50 2.17
C VAL A 252 8.40 9.31 0.85
N GLY A 253 7.45 10.18 0.52
CA GLY A 253 6.68 10.12 -0.73
C GLY A 253 7.51 10.24 -2.02
N VAL A 254 8.71 10.89 -2.00
CA VAL A 254 9.61 10.88 -3.19
C VAL A 254 9.94 9.45 -3.62
N PHE A 255 10.09 8.56 -2.64
CA PHE A 255 10.48 7.18 -2.89
C PHE A 255 9.31 6.27 -3.32
N ASP A 256 8.05 6.73 -3.26
CA ASP A 256 6.91 5.99 -3.83
C ASP A 256 7.10 5.79 -5.35
N THR A 257 7.83 6.69 -6.01
CA THR A 257 8.26 6.51 -7.40
C THR A 257 9.12 5.25 -7.58
N LEU A 258 9.99 4.93 -6.61
CA LEU A 258 10.78 3.70 -6.66
C LEU A 258 9.88 2.46 -6.51
N THR A 259 8.87 2.51 -5.65
CA THR A 259 7.85 1.45 -5.54
C THR A 259 7.18 1.21 -6.89
N THR A 260 6.79 2.28 -7.58
CA THR A 260 6.19 2.22 -8.91
C THR A 260 7.13 1.57 -9.94
N LEU A 261 8.39 1.98 -10.01
CA LEU A 261 9.36 1.42 -10.96
C LEU A 261 9.60 -0.07 -10.70
N ILE A 262 9.69 -0.47 -9.42
CA ILE A 262 9.85 -1.88 -9.05
C ILE A 262 8.60 -2.68 -9.40
N ALA A 263 7.40 -2.15 -9.15
CA ALA A 263 6.15 -2.83 -9.49
C ALA A 263 6.00 -3.06 -11.00
N ILE A 264 6.34 -2.04 -11.82
CA ILE A 264 6.33 -2.14 -13.28
C ILE A 264 7.35 -3.18 -13.75
N ALA A 265 8.60 -3.06 -13.31
CA ALA A 265 9.65 -4.00 -13.69
C ALA A 265 9.29 -5.44 -13.29
N ALA A 266 8.77 -5.63 -12.07
CA ALA A 266 8.37 -6.93 -11.57
C ALA A 266 7.15 -7.50 -12.32
N GLY A 267 6.15 -6.68 -12.65
CA GLY A 267 4.98 -7.09 -13.44
C GLY A 267 5.37 -7.58 -14.84
N VAL A 268 6.26 -6.84 -15.51
CA VAL A 268 6.79 -7.23 -16.84
C VAL A 268 7.63 -8.50 -16.75
N ILE A 269 8.56 -8.59 -15.79
CA ILE A 269 9.54 -9.70 -15.69
C ILE A 269 8.88 -10.99 -15.21
N PHE A 270 8.08 -10.92 -14.14
CA PHE A 270 7.55 -12.12 -13.47
C PHE A 270 6.16 -12.54 -13.94
N LEU A 271 5.32 -11.60 -14.39
CA LEU A 271 3.98 -11.89 -14.86
C LEU A 271 3.84 -11.78 -16.39
N GLY A 272 4.89 -11.36 -17.11
CA GLY A 272 4.85 -11.19 -18.57
C GLY A 272 3.88 -10.08 -19.01
N GLU A 273 3.61 -9.09 -18.15
CA GLU A 273 2.70 -8.00 -18.48
C GLU A 273 3.24 -7.18 -19.66
N ARG A 274 2.37 -6.86 -20.60
CA ARG A 274 2.70 -6.02 -21.76
C ARG A 274 2.03 -4.67 -21.57
N LEU A 275 2.86 -3.63 -21.47
CA LEU A 275 2.38 -2.26 -21.38
C LEU A 275 2.16 -1.69 -22.78
N THR A 276 1.03 -1.03 -22.99
CA THR A 276 0.79 -0.28 -24.21
C THR A 276 1.59 1.02 -24.19
N PRO A 277 1.93 1.62 -25.36
CA PRO A 277 2.61 2.91 -25.42
C PRO A 277 1.89 4.01 -24.60
N MET A 278 0.55 4.02 -24.63
CA MET A 278 -0.24 4.98 -23.83
C MET A 278 -0.09 4.78 -22.33
N GLN A 279 -0.02 3.53 -21.86
CA GLN A 279 0.24 3.23 -20.44
C GLN A 279 1.65 3.65 -20.02
N VAL A 280 2.65 3.47 -20.90
CA VAL A 280 4.01 3.96 -20.64
C VAL A 280 4.04 5.49 -20.55
N ILE A 281 3.42 6.18 -21.53
CA ILE A 281 3.36 7.66 -21.54
C ILE A 281 2.59 8.17 -20.30
N GLY A 282 1.45 7.56 -19.98
CA GLY A 282 0.67 7.90 -18.79
C GLY A 282 1.45 7.68 -17.50
N GLY A 283 2.14 6.54 -17.38
CA GLY A 283 3.00 6.24 -16.24
C GLY A 283 4.16 7.23 -16.09
N LEU A 284 4.83 7.58 -17.17
CA LEU A 284 5.86 8.63 -17.18
C LEU A 284 5.27 9.99 -16.77
N GLY A 285 4.08 10.34 -17.27
CA GLY A 285 3.38 11.56 -16.86
C GLY A 285 3.11 11.60 -15.36
N ILE A 286 2.66 10.48 -14.76
CA ILE A 286 2.45 10.38 -13.31
C ILE A 286 3.77 10.61 -12.58
N VAL A 287 4.84 9.91 -12.95
CA VAL A 287 6.16 10.00 -12.30
C VAL A 287 6.72 11.42 -12.38
N VAL A 288 6.71 12.04 -13.56
CA VAL A 288 7.21 13.41 -13.80
C VAL A 288 6.37 14.43 -13.00
N GLY A 289 5.05 14.29 -12.99
CA GLY A 289 4.17 15.17 -12.26
C GLY A 289 4.38 15.08 -10.74
N VAL A 290 4.50 13.87 -10.20
CA VAL A 290 4.79 13.67 -8.77
C VAL A 290 6.15 14.24 -8.39
N TRP A 291 7.18 13.95 -9.19
CA TRP A 291 8.52 14.49 -8.97
C TRP A 291 8.53 16.03 -9.01
N GLY A 292 7.85 16.61 -10.00
CA GLY A 292 7.69 18.07 -10.11
C GLY A 292 6.97 18.68 -8.90
N ALA A 293 5.85 18.08 -8.47
CA ALA A 293 5.11 18.56 -7.29
C ALA A 293 5.97 18.57 -6.03
N GLN A 294 6.85 17.59 -5.86
CA GLN A 294 7.75 17.49 -4.71
C GLN A 294 8.96 18.43 -4.83
N TYR A 295 9.53 18.56 -6.03
CA TYR A 295 10.65 19.46 -6.28
C TYR A 295 10.28 20.91 -5.94
N PHE A 296 9.13 21.37 -6.41
CA PHE A 296 8.63 22.73 -6.13
C PHE A 296 8.12 22.94 -4.70
N SER A 297 7.94 21.85 -3.90
CA SER A 297 7.68 21.96 -2.46
C SER A 297 8.89 22.47 -1.68
N LYS A 298 10.10 22.05 -2.05
CA LYS A 298 11.35 22.42 -1.37
C LYS A 298 11.73 23.90 -1.52
N THR A 299 11.35 24.54 -2.63
CA THR A 299 11.78 25.90 -2.95
C THR A 299 11.22 26.94 -1.98
N ARG A 300 10.23 26.60 -1.17
CA ARG A 300 9.58 27.51 -0.20
C ARG A 300 10.13 27.42 1.22
N GLU A 301 10.87 26.37 1.57
CA GLU A 301 11.54 26.24 2.88
C GLU A 301 12.88 26.99 2.93
N ASN A 302 13.44 27.37 1.77
CA ASN A 302 14.75 28.01 1.64
C ASN A 302 14.65 29.50 1.18
N GLY A 303 13.48 30.07 1.06
CA GLY A 303 13.22 31.49 0.79
C GLY A 303 12.29 32.11 1.84
#